data_a005cbb9e7775999bf5254799879bc5f
#
_entry.id   a005cbb9e7775999bf5254799879bc5f
#
_cell.length_a   1.000
_cell.length_b   1.000
_cell.length_c   1.000
_cell.angle_alpha   90.00
_cell.angle_beta   90.00
_cell.angle_gamma   90.00
#
_symmetry.space_group_name_H-M   'P 1'
#
loop_
_entity.id
_entity.type
_entity.pdbx_description
1 polymer ?
#
loop_
_entity_poly.entity_id
_entity_poly.type
_entity_poly.pdbx_seq_one_letter_code
_entity_poly.pdbx_strand_id
1 'polypeptide(L)'
;MSAPASGFPFTCLVTAIGSYSAESVIASLREHWGARVVGTNTQPWDWCTTSALLDAFHQVPPARGVEAYIGRLLEVCEAERVTHVLPLIDPEVDAFARHHETFAERGITLCMQPLETIRVARDKWLVHQAFQADPLIRTIPTWRLEDLPVPGLGLPLIAKPRDGRNCEGLMQVRDEDFLHYVRKRFSGRDYIVQPLLPGDVCVVDVVRQQSTGDWAAMARQELVRTPTGAGLTVRMLADPHLVAMAGRVAEVLGVNGCINMEFLVQDGEALLMDVNPRFSGGIAFSHLSGYDMVANHLRCFREASLDAPLLPAPSIHARRLVEVTTHSGLPASLGADSVRDVPTPLQR
;
A
#
# COMPACT_ATOMS: atom_id res chain seq x y z
N MET A 1 -36.97 -18.53 6.07
CA MET A 1 -36.09 -19.16 7.08
C MET A 1 -34.76 -18.43 7.03
N SER A 2 -34.47 -17.63 8.05
CA SER A 2 -33.19 -16.91 8.14
C SER A 2 -32.07 -17.92 8.32
N ALA A 3 -31.04 -17.87 7.47
CA ALA A 3 -29.82 -18.63 7.65
C ALA A 3 -29.20 -18.31 9.02
N PRO A 4 -28.55 -19.27 9.70
CA PRO A 4 -27.90 -19.00 10.99
C PRO A 4 -26.89 -17.85 10.76
N ALA A 5 -26.94 -16.85 11.66
CA ALA A 5 -25.96 -15.79 11.69
C ALA A 5 -24.58 -16.42 11.75
N SER A 6 -23.69 -16.13 10.78
CA SER A 6 -22.29 -16.48 10.88
C SER A 6 -21.78 -15.95 12.20
N GLY A 7 -21.04 -16.76 12.99
CA GLY A 7 -20.51 -16.33 14.30
C GLY A 7 -19.53 -15.15 14.22
N PHE A 8 -19.37 -14.54 13.04
CA PHE A 8 -18.51 -13.39 12.77
C PHE A 8 -19.33 -12.11 12.68
N PRO A 9 -18.85 -10.98 13.24
CA PRO A 9 -19.54 -9.69 13.20
C PRO A 9 -19.67 -9.11 11.78
N PHE A 10 -18.74 -9.43 10.87
CA PHE A 10 -18.72 -9.01 9.47
C PHE A 10 -17.68 -9.79 8.65
N THR A 11 -17.72 -9.69 7.33
CA THR A 11 -16.78 -10.34 6.41
C THR A 11 -15.93 -9.31 5.69
N CYS A 12 -14.60 -9.46 5.79
CA CYS A 12 -13.62 -8.69 5.05
C CYS A 12 -13.05 -9.49 3.88
N LEU A 13 -12.99 -8.87 2.72
CA LEU A 13 -12.20 -9.34 1.57
C LEU A 13 -10.84 -8.63 1.58
N VAL A 14 -9.77 -9.38 1.69
CA VAL A 14 -8.39 -8.90 1.55
C VAL A 14 -7.86 -9.34 0.19
N THR A 15 -7.46 -8.41 -0.65
CA THR A 15 -6.95 -8.72 -1.99
C THR A 15 -5.43 -8.83 -2.01
N ALA A 16 -4.84 -9.42 -3.07
CA ALA A 16 -3.39 -9.60 -3.19
C ALA A 16 -2.72 -10.19 -1.94
N ILE A 17 -3.26 -11.28 -1.41
CA ILE A 17 -2.77 -11.89 -0.16
C ILE A 17 -1.33 -12.40 -0.23
N GLY A 18 -0.71 -12.43 -1.42
CA GLY A 18 0.73 -12.68 -1.59
C GLY A 18 1.62 -11.45 -1.33
N SER A 19 1.05 -10.30 -0.97
CA SER A 19 1.82 -9.09 -0.66
C SER A 19 2.46 -9.15 0.72
N TYR A 20 3.52 -8.36 0.93
CA TYR A 20 4.22 -8.29 2.22
C TYR A 20 3.36 -7.79 3.39
N SER A 21 2.28 -7.08 3.13
CA SER A 21 1.35 -6.57 4.14
C SER A 21 0.26 -7.56 4.53
N ALA A 22 -0.01 -8.57 3.70
CA ALA A 22 -1.19 -9.42 3.83
C ALA A 22 -1.30 -10.14 5.17
N GLU A 23 -0.23 -10.76 5.64
CA GLU A 23 -0.24 -11.50 6.91
C GLU A 23 -0.62 -10.61 8.09
N SER A 24 -0.02 -9.42 8.19
CA SER A 24 -0.33 -8.45 9.24
C SER A 24 -1.76 -7.91 9.15
N VAL A 25 -2.25 -7.70 7.93
CA VAL A 25 -3.63 -7.26 7.71
C VAL A 25 -4.62 -8.32 8.17
N ILE A 26 -4.42 -9.58 7.77
CA ILE A 26 -5.27 -10.70 8.15
C ILE A 26 -5.24 -10.90 9.67
N ALA A 27 -4.04 -10.87 10.28
CA ALA A 27 -3.88 -11.04 11.72
C ALA A 27 -4.63 -9.95 12.50
N SER A 28 -4.44 -8.68 12.16
CA SER A 28 -5.12 -7.55 12.79
C SER A 28 -6.65 -7.62 12.66
N LEU A 29 -7.17 -7.98 11.48
CA LEU A 29 -8.61 -8.14 11.25
C LEU A 29 -9.22 -9.22 12.16
N ARG A 30 -8.50 -10.31 12.40
CA ARG A 30 -8.93 -11.40 13.29
C ARG A 30 -8.83 -11.00 14.74
N GLU A 31 -7.70 -10.46 15.14
CA GLU A 31 -7.38 -10.18 16.54
C GLU A 31 -8.24 -9.05 17.11
N HIS A 32 -8.34 -7.93 16.41
CA HIS A 32 -9.04 -6.76 16.90
C HIS A 32 -10.52 -6.70 16.53
N TRP A 33 -10.92 -7.38 15.45
CA TRP A 33 -12.26 -7.25 14.91
C TRP A 33 -13.06 -8.55 14.88
N GLY A 34 -12.42 -9.69 15.09
CA GLY A 34 -13.07 -11.00 14.98
C GLY A 34 -13.70 -11.20 13.59
N ALA A 35 -13.17 -10.55 12.56
CA ALA A 35 -13.74 -10.60 11.23
C ALA A 35 -13.54 -11.97 10.58
N ARG A 36 -14.52 -12.39 9.78
CA ARG A 36 -14.31 -13.44 8.80
C ARG A 36 -13.47 -12.88 7.66
N VAL A 37 -12.36 -13.52 7.32
CA VAL A 37 -11.41 -13.03 6.32
C VAL A 37 -11.41 -13.91 5.10
N VAL A 38 -11.88 -13.36 3.99
CA VAL A 38 -11.80 -13.94 2.66
C VAL A 38 -10.60 -13.34 1.94
N GLY A 39 -9.81 -14.15 1.26
CA GLY A 39 -8.64 -13.66 0.54
C GLY A 39 -8.71 -13.92 -0.95
N THR A 40 -8.10 -13.03 -1.74
CA THR A 40 -7.92 -13.26 -3.18
C THR A 40 -6.48 -13.07 -3.61
N ASN A 41 -6.07 -13.85 -4.63
CA ASN A 41 -4.79 -13.69 -5.30
C ASN A 41 -4.91 -14.14 -6.76
N THR A 42 -3.94 -13.74 -7.59
CA THR A 42 -3.81 -14.21 -8.98
C THR A 42 -3.22 -15.61 -9.08
N GLN A 43 -2.44 -16.03 -8.08
CA GLN A 43 -1.87 -17.37 -7.99
C GLN A 43 -2.81 -18.34 -7.28
N PRO A 44 -2.70 -19.65 -7.50
CA PRO A 44 -3.45 -20.66 -6.74
C PRO A 44 -3.22 -20.56 -5.23
N TRP A 45 -4.16 -21.07 -4.44
CA TRP A 45 -4.14 -20.99 -2.98
C TRP A 45 -2.89 -21.67 -2.36
N ASP A 46 -2.47 -22.79 -2.92
CA ASP A 46 -1.33 -23.60 -2.46
C ASP A 46 0.04 -23.00 -2.84
N TRP A 47 0.05 -21.95 -3.65
CA TRP A 47 1.26 -21.17 -3.95
C TRP A 47 1.45 -19.98 -3.03
N CYS A 48 0.51 -19.74 -2.13
CA CYS A 48 0.52 -18.59 -1.24
C CYS A 48 0.45 -19.02 0.22
N THR A 49 1.48 -18.76 1.01
CA THR A 49 1.56 -19.18 2.42
C THR A 49 0.47 -18.56 3.28
N THR A 50 0.07 -17.32 2.99
CA THR A 50 -0.97 -16.58 3.71
C THR A 50 -2.37 -17.15 3.47
N SER A 51 -2.58 -18.00 2.47
CA SER A 51 -3.86 -18.67 2.25
C SER A 51 -4.31 -19.52 3.45
N ALA A 52 -3.37 -20.10 4.20
CA ALA A 52 -3.65 -20.88 5.41
C ALA A 52 -4.22 -20.03 6.58
N LEU A 53 -4.15 -18.71 6.48
CA LEU A 53 -4.67 -17.77 7.48
C LEU A 53 -6.10 -17.32 7.18
N LEU A 54 -6.71 -17.77 6.09
CA LEU A 54 -8.01 -17.32 5.60
C LEU A 54 -9.15 -18.25 6.00
N ASP A 55 -10.37 -17.73 6.00
CA ASP A 55 -11.60 -18.53 6.11
C ASP A 55 -12.09 -19.05 4.75
N ALA A 56 -11.78 -18.31 3.67
CA ALA A 56 -12.00 -18.71 2.29
C ALA A 56 -10.99 -18.04 1.36
N PHE A 57 -10.67 -18.68 0.25
CA PHE A 57 -9.77 -18.18 -0.79
C PHE A 57 -10.41 -18.28 -2.16
N HIS A 58 -10.23 -17.25 -2.98
CA HIS A 58 -10.66 -17.24 -4.38
C HIS A 58 -9.52 -16.76 -5.28
N GLN A 59 -9.25 -17.52 -6.33
CA GLN A 59 -8.37 -17.08 -7.39
C GLN A 59 -9.09 -16.07 -8.28
N VAL A 60 -8.37 -14.98 -8.64
CA VAL A 60 -8.90 -13.90 -9.46
C VAL A 60 -7.94 -13.56 -10.60
N PRO A 61 -8.43 -13.03 -11.74
CA PRO A 61 -7.57 -12.55 -12.80
C PRO A 61 -6.76 -11.32 -12.34
N PRO A 62 -5.65 -10.98 -13.04
CA PRO A 62 -4.87 -9.79 -12.72
C PRO A 62 -5.68 -8.49 -12.87
N ALA A 63 -5.50 -7.54 -11.95
CA ALA A 63 -6.20 -6.24 -11.94
C ALA A 63 -5.95 -5.36 -13.19
N ARG A 64 -4.92 -5.65 -14.01
CA ARG A 64 -4.73 -5.01 -15.31
C ARG A 64 -5.88 -5.26 -16.30
N GLY A 65 -6.57 -6.37 -16.17
CA GLY A 65 -7.82 -6.67 -16.87
C GLY A 65 -9.01 -6.23 -16.02
N VAL A 66 -9.21 -4.92 -15.86
CA VAL A 66 -10.09 -4.30 -14.86
C VAL A 66 -11.47 -4.92 -14.83
N GLU A 67 -12.16 -5.03 -15.97
CA GLU A 67 -13.53 -5.53 -16.03
C GLU A 67 -13.65 -6.98 -15.56
N ALA A 68 -12.73 -7.85 -16.01
CA ALA A 68 -12.72 -9.27 -15.61
C ALA A 68 -12.38 -9.41 -14.11
N TYR A 69 -11.45 -8.57 -13.62
CA TYR A 69 -11.05 -8.53 -12.21
C TYR A 69 -12.21 -8.09 -11.32
N ILE A 70 -12.83 -6.98 -11.63
CA ILE A 70 -13.96 -6.42 -10.85
C ILE A 70 -15.17 -7.36 -10.94
N GLY A 71 -15.51 -7.88 -12.12
CA GLY A 71 -16.59 -8.84 -12.27
C GLY A 71 -16.41 -10.05 -11.36
N ARG A 72 -15.19 -10.65 -11.35
CA ARG A 72 -14.89 -11.79 -10.46
C ARG A 72 -14.96 -11.42 -8.99
N LEU A 73 -14.49 -10.24 -8.60
CA LEU A 73 -14.57 -9.79 -7.20
C LEU A 73 -16.02 -9.58 -6.75
N LEU A 74 -16.90 -9.07 -7.59
CA LEU A 74 -18.31 -8.90 -7.25
C LEU A 74 -18.98 -10.28 -7.02
N GLU A 75 -18.68 -11.29 -7.85
CA GLU A 75 -19.14 -12.66 -7.61
C GLU A 75 -18.67 -13.20 -6.25
N VAL A 76 -17.38 -12.98 -5.91
CA VAL A 76 -16.82 -13.37 -4.61
C VAL A 76 -17.52 -12.63 -3.48
N CYS A 77 -17.71 -11.32 -3.62
CA CYS A 77 -18.38 -10.51 -2.59
C CYS A 77 -19.81 -11.00 -2.32
N GLU A 78 -20.55 -11.38 -3.37
CA GLU A 78 -21.90 -11.91 -3.22
C GLU A 78 -21.89 -13.28 -2.56
N ALA A 79 -21.06 -14.21 -3.06
CA ALA A 79 -20.98 -15.59 -2.56
C ALA A 79 -20.56 -15.64 -1.07
N GLU A 80 -19.60 -14.81 -0.69
CA GLU A 80 -19.02 -14.76 0.66
C GLU A 80 -19.69 -13.75 1.59
N ARG A 81 -20.68 -13.00 1.11
CA ARG A 81 -21.37 -11.92 1.86
C ARG A 81 -20.39 -10.90 2.41
N VAL A 82 -19.46 -10.46 1.57
CA VAL A 82 -18.45 -9.46 1.91
C VAL A 82 -19.11 -8.12 2.18
N THR A 83 -18.69 -7.47 3.26
CA THR A 83 -19.16 -6.12 3.64
C THR A 83 -18.06 -5.07 3.53
N HIS A 84 -16.79 -5.48 3.64
CA HIS A 84 -15.63 -4.59 3.58
C HIS A 84 -14.56 -5.19 2.67
N VAL A 85 -13.93 -4.35 1.85
CA VAL A 85 -12.84 -4.75 0.95
C VAL A 85 -11.59 -3.92 1.29
N LEU A 86 -10.45 -4.59 1.46
CA LEU A 86 -9.15 -3.97 1.72
C LEU A 86 -8.19 -4.29 0.57
N PRO A 87 -7.94 -3.36 -0.36
CA PRO A 87 -6.95 -3.52 -1.41
C PRO A 87 -5.53 -3.33 -0.87
N LEU A 88 -4.61 -4.23 -1.21
CA LEU A 88 -3.24 -4.19 -0.70
C LEU A 88 -2.19 -3.67 -1.69
N ILE A 89 -2.52 -3.59 -2.99
CA ILE A 89 -1.57 -3.18 -4.03
C ILE A 89 -2.16 -2.12 -4.96
N ASP A 90 -1.29 -1.29 -5.51
CA ASP A 90 -1.67 -0.15 -6.36
C ASP A 90 -2.56 -0.49 -7.56
N PRO A 91 -2.33 -1.60 -8.33
CA PRO A 91 -3.20 -1.94 -9.46
C PRO A 91 -4.64 -2.21 -9.06
N GLU A 92 -4.84 -2.73 -7.85
CA GLU A 92 -6.16 -3.01 -7.31
C GLU A 92 -6.83 -1.74 -6.81
N VAL A 93 -6.08 -0.85 -6.13
CA VAL A 93 -6.56 0.49 -5.76
C VAL A 93 -7.04 1.24 -6.99
N ASP A 94 -6.26 1.22 -8.09
CA ASP A 94 -6.62 1.87 -9.34
C ASP A 94 -7.88 1.26 -9.99
N ALA A 95 -8.05 -0.07 -9.91
CA ALA A 95 -9.23 -0.76 -10.42
C ALA A 95 -10.49 -0.46 -9.59
N PHE A 96 -10.39 -0.51 -8.26
CA PHE A 96 -11.49 -0.17 -7.34
C PHE A 96 -11.91 1.30 -7.45
N ALA A 97 -10.95 2.23 -7.63
CA ALA A 97 -11.25 3.64 -7.77
C ALA A 97 -12.18 3.91 -8.96
N ARG A 98 -12.02 3.18 -10.08
CA ARG A 98 -12.86 3.30 -11.28
C ARG A 98 -14.26 2.71 -11.10
N HIS A 99 -14.45 1.80 -10.14
CA HIS A 99 -15.70 1.08 -9.90
C HIS A 99 -16.27 1.33 -8.51
N HIS A 100 -15.86 2.42 -7.86
CA HIS A 100 -16.22 2.73 -6.48
C HIS A 100 -17.74 2.70 -6.25
N GLU A 101 -18.50 3.33 -7.13
CA GLU A 101 -19.96 3.38 -7.06
C GLU A 101 -20.60 1.99 -7.15
N THR A 102 -20.04 1.10 -7.98
CA THR A 102 -20.53 -0.26 -8.17
C THR A 102 -20.53 -1.08 -6.89
N PHE A 103 -19.52 -0.88 -6.02
CA PHE A 103 -19.44 -1.53 -4.71
C PHE A 103 -20.37 -0.85 -3.69
N ALA A 104 -20.43 0.49 -3.69
CA ALA A 104 -21.28 1.26 -2.79
C ALA A 104 -22.77 0.92 -3.00
N GLU A 105 -23.24 0.80 -4.25
CA GLU A 105 -24.61 0.38 -4.60
C GLU A 105 -24.99 -1.01 -4.05
N ARG A 106 -24.00 -1.86 -3.78
CA ARG A 106 -24.18 -3.19 -3.19
C ARG A 106 -23.99 -3.23 -1.68
N GLY A 107 -23.83 -2.05 -1.05
CA GLY A 107 -23.59 -1.95 0.39
C GLY A 107 -22.22 -2.46 0.83
N ILE A 108 -21.24 -2.51 -0.08
CA ILE A 108 -19.88 -2.95 0.21
C ILE A 108 -19.01 -1.72 0.43
N THR A 109 -18.37 -1.64 1.59
CA THR A 109 -17.43 -0.58 1.92
C THR A 109 -16.04 -0.89 1.35
N LEU A 110 -15.56 -0.06 0.43
CA LEU A 110 -14.16 -0.10 0.01
C LEU A 110 -13.32 0.65 1.04
N CYS A 111 -12.56 -0.09 1.86
CA CYS A 111 -11.65 0.48 2.86
C CYS A 111 -10.38 0.98 2.15
N MET A 112 -10.48 2.09 1.47
CA MET A 112 -9.42 2.73 0.69
C MET A 112 -9.54 4.24 0.76
N GLN A 113 -8.56 4.96 0.24
CA GLN A 113 -8.54 6.41 0.27
C GLN A 113 -9.66 7.04 -0.56
N PRO A 114 -10.08 8.29 -0.25
CA PRO A 114 -10.94 9.05 -1.14
C PRO A 114 -10.38 9.15 -2.56
N LEU A 115 -11.24 9.18 -3.57
CA LEU A 115 -10.82 9.15 -4.98
C LEU A 115 -9.85 10.27 -5.35
N GLU A 116 -10.05 11.47 -4.81
CA GLU A 116 -9.16 12.60 -5.06
C GLU A 116 -7.77 12.38 -4.41
N THR A 117 -7.74 11.83 -3.20
CA THR A 117 -6.49 11.43 -2.53
C THR A 117 -5.72 10.41 -3.37
N ILE A 118 -6.42 9.40 -3.91
CA ILE A 118 -5.81 8.39 -4.79
C ILE A 118 -5.26 9.06 -6.05
N ARG A 119 -6.05 9.92 -6.71
CA ARG A 119 -5.65 10.60 -7.94
C ARG A 119 -4.35 11.39 -7.75
N VAL A 120 -4.22 12.13 -6.65
CA VAL A 120 -3.01 12.91 -6.36
C VAL A 120 -1.86 11.99 -5.94
N ALA A 121 -2.08 11.08 -4.99
CA ALA A 121 -1.04 10.22 -4.44
C ALA A 121 -0.44 9.27 -5.49
N ARG A 122 -1.23 8.83 -6.47
CA ARG A 122 -0.77 7.95 -7.56
C ARG A 122 0.06 8.65 -8.63
N ASP A 123 0.14 9.98 -8.61
CA ASP A 123 0.86 10.77 -9.60
C ASP A 123 1.94 11.64 -8.93
N LYS A 124 3.20 11.30 -9.11
CA LYS A 124 4.35 11.99 -8.50
C LYS A 124 4.48 13.45 -8.90
N TRP A 125 3.99 13.80 -10.11
CA TRP A 125 3.92 15.19 -10.53
C TRP A 125 2.86 15.96 -9.75
N LEU A 126 1.67 15.37 -9.58
CA LEU A 126 0.60 16.00 -8.79
C LEU A 126 0.97 16.11 -7.31
N VAL A 127 1.67 15.12 -6.74
CA VAL A 127 2.22 15.24 -5.38
C VAL A 127 3.17 16.43 -5.29
N HIS A 128 4.12 16.56 -6.23
CA HIS A 128 5.01 17.71 -6.25
C HIS A 128 4.24 19.03 -6.34
N GLN A 129 3.26 19.15 -7.24
CA GLN A 129 2.45 20.35 -7.40
C GLN A 129 1.64 20.70 -6.14
N ALA A 130 1.10 19.69 -5.44
CA ALA A 130 0.33 19.90 -4.22
C ALA A 130 1.15 20.52 -3.08
N PHE A 131 2.46 20.23 -3.04
CA PHE A 131 3.33 20.66 -1.93
C PHE A 131 4.42 21.67 -2.32
N GLN A 132 4.61 22.01 -3.59
CA GLN A 132 5.68 22.92 -4.03
C GLN A 132 5.62 24.32 -3.37
N ALA A 133 4.45 24.77 -2.92
CA ALA A 133 4.23 26.01 -2.22
C ALA A 133 3.89 25.85 -0.73
N ASP A 134 3.85 24.62 -0.21
CA ASP A 134 3.59 24.38 1.21
C ASP A 134 4.83 24.77 2.02
N PRO A 135 4.72 25.65 3.04
CA PRO A 135 5.87 26.13 3.78
C PRO A 135 6.49 25.07 4.70
N LEU A 136 5.77 24.00 5.01
CA LEU A 136 6.18 22.95 5.94
C LEU A 136 6.67 21.68 5.24
N ILE A 137 6.27 21.47 3.97
CA ILE A 137 6.58 20.25 3.23
C ILE A 137 7.51 20.57 2.06
N ARG A 138 8.72 20.08 2.12
CA ARG A 138 9.67 20.12 1.02
C ARG A 138 9.54 18.84 0.22
N THR A 139 9.41 18.96 -1.10
CA THR A 139 9.44 17.82 -2.03
C THR A 139 10.80 17.75 -2.72
N ILE A 140 11.18 16.56 -3.23
CA ILE A 140 12.29 16.49 -4.18
C ILE A 140 11.92 17.36 -5.40
N PRO A 141 12.79 18.28 -5.84
CA PRO A 141 12.54 19.08 -7.04
C PRO A 141 12.21 18.19 -8.24
N THR A 142 11.09 18.45 -8.87
CA THR A 142 10.53 17.54 -9.90
C THR A 142 10.14 18.32 -11.15
N TRP A 143 10.47 17.80 -12.31
CA TRP A 143 10.09 18.34 -13.62
C TRP A 143 9.54 17.22 -14.49
N ARG A 144 8.73 17.57 -15.48
CA ARG A 144 8.34 16.62 -16.50
C ARG A 144 9.50 16.42 -17.48
N LEU A 145 9.68 15.20 -17.96
CA LEU A 145 10.76 14.89 -18.91
C LEU A 145 10.70 15.77 -20.18
N GLU A 146 9.49 16.14 -20.61
CA GLU A 146 9.24 16.98 -21.79
C GLU A 146 9.66 18.44 -21.59
N ASP A 147 9.74 18.92 -20.34
CA ASP A 147 10.12 20.30 -20.02
C ASP A 147 11.65 20.51 -20.04
N LEU A 148 12.45 19.45 -20.22
CA LEU A 148 13.89 19.58 -20.33
C LEU A 148 14.33 20.22 -21.67
N PRO A 149 15.42 21.02 -21.68
CA PRO A 149 16.33 21.30 -20.56
C PRO A 149 15.77 22.33 -19.58
N VAL A 150 16.09 22.13 -18.27
CA VAL A 150 15.76 23.09 -17.21
C VAL A 150 17.05 23.77 -16.75
N PRO A 151 17.12 25.12 -16.74
CA PRO A 151 18.32 25.83 -16.27
C PRO A 151 18.72 25.42 -14.85
N GLY A 152 19.99 25.10 -14.66
CA GLY A 152 20.55 24.73 -13.35
C GLY A 152 20.29 23.27 -12.94
N LEU A 153 19.55 22.47 -13.73
CA LEU A 153 19.38 21.04 -13.49
C LEU A 153 20.56 20.27 -14.08
N GLY A 154 21.47 19.86 -13.18
CA GLY A 154 22.66 19.07 -13.56
C GLY A 154 22.49 17.58 -13.32
N LEU A 155 23.42 16.80 -13.90
CA LEU A 155 23.55 15.35 -13.67
C LEU A 155 24.24 15.08 -12.31
N PRO A 156 23.98 13.92 -11.64
CA PRO A 156 23.10 12.83 -12.10
C PRO A 156 21.62 13.06 -11.76
N LEU A 157 20.74 12.46 -12.59
CA LEU A 157 19.29 12.55 -12.44
C LEU A 157 18.65 11.16 -12.28
N ILE A 158 17.43 11.14 -11.78
CA ILE A 158 16.50 10.01 -11.88
C ILE A 158 15.40 10.38 -12.87
N ALA A 159 15.13 9.51 -13.84
CA ALA A 159 13.94 9.54 -14.67
C ALA A 159 13.03 8.37 -14.32
N LYS A 160 11.75 8.62 -14.09
CA LYS A 160 10.76 7.59 -13.71
C LYS A 160 9.36 7.92 -14.20
N PRO A 161 8.48 6.91 -14.42
CA PRO A 161 7.06 7.17 -14.73
C PRO A 161 6.39 7.96 -13.60
N ARG A 162 5.44 8.83 -13.97
CA ARG A 162 4.65 9.61 -13.00
C ARG A 162 3.82 8.73 -12.07
N ASP A 163 3.20 7.68 -12.62
CA ASP A 163 2.32 6.72 -11.95
C ASP A 163 3.02 5.40 -11.62
N GLY A 164 4.36 5.34 -11.80
CA GLY A 164 5.17 4.15 -11.57
C GLY A 164 5.13 3.66 -10.13
N ARG A 165 5.35 2.35 -9.94
CA ARG A 165 5.41 1.65 -8.66
C ARG A 165 6.58 0.67 -8.66
N ASN A 166 7.00 0.18 -7.48
CA ASN A 166 8.03 -0.87 -7.33
C ASN A 166 9.31 -0.59 -8.11
N CYS A 167 9.70 0.67 -8.26
CA CYS A 167 10.85 1.11 -9.06
C CYS A 167 10.76 0.73 -10.56
N GLU A 168 9.59 0.31 -11.07
CA GLU A 168 9.41 0.00 -12.49
C GLU A 168 9.68 1.23 -13.36
N GLY A 169 10.53 1.06 -14.39
CA GLY A 169 10.85 2.14 -15.33
C GLY A 169 11.73 3.25 -14.75
N LEU A 170 12.24 3.12 -13.52
CA LEU A 170 13.18 4.04 -12.92
C LEU A 170 14.55 3.89 -13.60
N MET A 171 15.14 5.00 -14.02
CA MET A 171 16.46 5.07 -14.65
C MET A 171 17.32 6.11 -13.96
N GLN A 172 18.57 5.74 -13.64
CA GLN A 172 19.60 6.70 -13.23
C GLN A 172 20.31 7.24 -14.46
N VAL A 173 20.22 8.54 -14.66
CA VAL A 173 20.82 9.25 -15.79
C VAL A 173 22.09 9.94 -15.29
N ARG A 174 23.25 9.46 -15.74
CA ARG A 174 24.55 9.90 -15.24
C ARG A 174 25.36 10.73 -16.25
N ASP A 175 24.96 10.70 -17.52
CA ASP A 175 25.61 11.42 -18.62
C ASP A 175 24.60 11.97 -19.63
N GLU A 176 25.06 12.90 -20.48
CA GLU A 176 24.24 13.56 -21.48
C GLU A 176 23.77 12.63 -22.60
N ASP A 177 24.58 11.64 -22.99
CA ASP A 177 24.21 10.69 -24.05
C ASP A 177 23.02 9.83 -23.60
N PHE A 178 23.07 9.35 -22.37
CA PHE A 178 21.94 8.60 -21.79
C PHE A 178 20.72 9.50 -21.55
N LEU A 179 20.90 10.76 -21.15
CA LEU A 179 19.81 11.72 -21.07
C LEU A 179 19.13 11.93 -22.43
N HIS A 180 19.92 12.10 -23.49
CA HIS A 180 19.39 12.21 -24.84
C HIS A 180 18.60 10.96 -25.27
N TYR A 181 19.14 9.75 -24.99
CA TYR A 181 18.43 8.49 -25.22
C TYR A 181 17.07 8.45 -24.48
N VAL A 182 17.06 8.76 -23.18
CA VAL A 182 15.84 8.76 -22.35
C VAL A 182 14.80 9.72 -22.91
N ARG A 183 15.18 10.96 -23.24
CA ARG A 183 14.26 11.95 -23.83
C ARG A 183 13.66 11.46 -25.15
N LYS A 184 14.48 10.88 -26.03
CA LYS A 184 14.02 10.33 -27.31
C LYS A 184 13.12 9.11 -27.13
N ARG A 185 13.51 8.19 -26.26
CA ARG A 185 12.83 6.88 -26.08
C ARG A 185 11.48 7.02 -25.38
N PHE A 186 11.36 7.99 -24.48
CA PHE A 186 10.18 8.23 -23.66
C PHE A 186 9.45 9.54 -23.98
N SER A 187 9.75 10.16 -25.12
CA SER A 187 9.00 11.31 -25.65
C SER A 187 7.51 10.99 -25.74
N GLY A 188 6.66 11.89 -25.25
CA GLY A 188 5.21 11.71 -25.20
C GLY A 188 4.72 10.67 -24.19
N ARG A 189 5.60 10.17 -23.31
CA ARG A 189 5.21 9.36 -22.16
C ARG A 189 5.25 10.18 -20.88
N ASP A 190 4.40 9.85 -19.95
CA ASP A 190 4.29 10.52 -18.64
C ASP A 190 5.47 10.17 -17.72
N TYR A 191 6.63 10.79 -17.97
CA TYR A 191 7.84 10.67 -17.18
C TYR A 191 8.17 11.97 -16.45
N ILE A 192 8.70 11.82 -15.24
CA ILE A 192 9.31 12.92 -14.48
C ILE A 192 10.81 12.72 -14.36
N VAL A 193 11.51 13.82 -14.08
CA VAL A 193 12.93 13.84 -13.74
C VAL A 193 13.14 14.55 -12.41
N GLN A 194 14.08 14.04 -11.64
CA GLN A 194 14.47 14.54 -10.32
C GLN A 194 15.99 14.48 -10.20
N PRO A 195 16.66 15.34 -9.41
CA PRO A 195 18.06 15.14 -9.08
C PRO A 195 18.24 13.82 -8.33
N LEU A 196 19.32 13.09 -8.61
CA LEU A 196 19.72 11.94 -7.82
C LEU A 196 20.42 12.47 -6.56
N LEU A 197 19.67 12.56 -5.48
CA LEU A 197 20.15 13.06 -4.19
C LEU A 197 20.63 11.89 -3.32
N PRO A 198 21.71 12.07 -2.55
CA PRO A 198 22.07 11.13 -1.47
C PRO A 198 21.10 11.30 -0.29
N GLY A 199 21.02 10.32 0.57
CA GLY A 199 20.22 10.38 1.79
C GLY A 199 19.67 9.03 2.21
N ASP A 200 19.11 9.01 3.40
CA ASP A 200 18.44 7.84 3.96
C ASP A 200 16.97 7.81 3.55
N VAL A 201 16.48 6.66 3.12
CA VAL A 201 15.05 6.50 2.86
C VAL A 201 14.33 6.21 4.16
N CYS A 202 13.42 7.12 4.51
CA CYS A 202 12.52 6.95 5.64
C CYS A 202 11.08 6.74 5.14
N VAL A 203 10.40 5.75 5.71
CA VAL A 203 8.99 5.47 5.42
C VAL A 203 8.17 5.82 6.64
N VAL A 204 7.06 6.50 6.42
CA VAL A 204 6.09 6.82 7.48
C VAL A 204 4.74 6.22 7.11
N ASP A 205 4.26 5.31 7.95
CA ASP A 205 2.85 4.86 7.88
C ASP A 205 2.01 5.88 8.66
N VAL A 206 0.95 6.37 8.03
CA VAL A 206 0.04 7.35 8.63
C VAL A 206 -1.38 6.84 8.52
N VAL A 207 -2.12 6.86 9.62
CA VAL A 207 -3.56 6.69 9.63
C VAL A 207 -4.23 8.02 10.02
N ARG A 208 -5.24 8.42 9.28
CA ARG A 208 -6.02 9.63 9.57
C ARG A 208 -7.50 9.34 9.41
N GLN A 209 -8.29 9.83 10.34
CA GLN A 209 -9.75 9.83 10.27
C GLN A 209 -10.21 11.19 9.74
N GLN A 210 -10.75 11.20 8.52
CA GLN A 210 -11.12 12.46 7.85
C GLN A 210 -12.21 13.23 8.61
N SER A 211 -13.18 12.52 9.19
CA SER A 211 -14.34 13.12 9.87
C SER A 211 -13.97 13.89 11.15
N THR A 212 -12.97 13.44 11.90
CA THR A 212 -12.53 14.08 13.16
C THR A 212 -11.27 14.90 12.99
N GLY A 213 -10.45 14.60 11.98
CA GLY A 213 -9.12 15.15 11.80
C GLY A 213 -8.04 14.45 12.64
N ASP A 214 -8.41 13.49 13.49
CA ASP A 214 -7.46 12.70 14.28
C ASP A 214 -6.53 11.89 13.39
N TRP A 215 -5.27 11.73 13.82
CA TRP A 215 -4.28 10.97 13.09
C TRP A 215 -3.18 10.41 13.99
N ALA A 216 -2.50 9.38 13.51
CA ALA A 216 -1.29 8.83 14.10
C ALA A 216 -0.32 8.40 13.01
N ALA A 217 0.97 8.42 13.32
CA ALA A 217 2.00 8.03 12.36
C ALA A 217 3.16 7.29 13.03
N MET A 218 3.77 6.36 12.28
CA MET A 218 4.92 5.57 12.69
C MET A 218 6.03 5.71 11.65
N ALA A 219 7.16 6.30 12.05
CA ALA A 219 8.30 6.54 11.18
C ALA A 219 9.37 5.47 11.35
N ARG A 220 10.01 5.09 10.24
CA ARG A 220 11.15 4.18 10.22
C ARG A 220 12.14 4.53 9.12
N GLN A 221 13.43 4.29 9.37
CA GLN A 221 14.50 4.30 8.37
C GLN A 221 14.62 2.91 7.75
N GLU A 222 14.69 2.83 6.45
CA GLU A 222 14.89 1.60 5.69
C GLU A 222 16.38 1.28 5.61
N LEU A 223 16.88 0.33 6.41
CA LEU A 223 18.31 -0.06 6.44
C LEU A 223 18.66 -1.04 5.34
N VAL A 224 17.76 -1.98 5.05
CA VAL A 224 17.88 -2.95 3.95
C VAL A 224 16.55 -3.03 3.22
N ARG A 225 16.59 -2.92 1.90
CA ARG A 225 15.39 -2.98 1.03
C ARG A 225 15.53 -4.07 -0.03
N THR A 226 14.41 -4.58 -0.49
CA THR A 226 14.36 -5.39 -1.72
C THR A 226 14.64 -4.51 -2.94
N PRO A 227 14.99 -5.09 -4.11
CA PRO A 227 15.10 -4.32 -5.36
C PRO A 227 13.81 -3.57 -5.75
N THR A 228 12.66 -4.04 -5.28
CA THR A 228 11.34 -3.41 -5.51
C THR A 228 10.96 -2.38 -4.44
N GLY A 229 11.86 -2.08 -3.51
CA GLY A 229 11.69 -1.03 -2.52
C GLY A 229 11.03 -1.42 -1.20
N ALA A 230 10.64 -2.69 -0.99
CA ALA A 230 10.08 -3.12 0.29
C ALA A 230 11.16 -3.28 1.37
N GLY A 231 10.91 -2.79 2.59
CA GLY A 231 11.83 -2.91 3.73
C GLY A 231 12.01 -4.35 4.21
N LEU A 232 13.27 -4.75 4.38
CA LEU A 232 13.65 -6.03 4.99
C LEU A 232 14.20 -5.84 6.40
N THR A 233 15.00 -4.79 6.62
CA THR A 233 15.49 -4.40 7.95
C THR A 233 15.27 -2.91 8.11
N VAL A 234 14.67 -2.53 9.22
CA VAL A 234 14.29 -1.13 9.49
C VAL A 234 14.71 -0.72 10.90
N ARG A 235 14.97 0.57 11.07
CA ARG A 235 15.14 1.21 12.37
C ARG A 235 13.91 2.08 12.64
N MET A 236 13.21 1.84 13.73
CA MET A 236 12.11 2.70 14.15
C MET A 236 12.64 4.03 14.67
N LEU A 237 11.97 5.12 14.27
CA LEU A 237 12.39 6.48 14.56
C LEU A 237 11.39 7.18 15.48
N ALA A 238 11.86 7.64 16.63
CA ALA A 238 11.13 8.59 17.47
C ALA A 238 11.41 10.02 16.99
N ASP A 239 10.97 10.36 15.78
CA ASP A 239 11.19 11.64 15.13
C ASP A 239 9.88 12.43 15.02
N PRO A 240 9.61 13.37 15.97
CA PRO A 240 8.39 14.16 15.96
C PRO A 240 8.26 15.07 14.73
N HIS A 241 9.39 15.54 14.17
CA HIS A 241 9.39 16.41 13.00
C HIS A 241 8.91 15.65 11.76
N LEU A 242 9.49 14.49 11.50
CA LEU A 242 9.10 13.63 10.37
C LEU A 242 7.64 13.16 10.50
N VAL A 243 7.22 12.82 11.73
CA VAL A 243 5.83 12.46 12.04
C VAL A 243 4.87 13.62 11.77
N ALA A 244 5.23 14.85 12.18
CA ALA A 244 4.40 16.03 11.95
C ALA A 244 4.29 16.38 10.44
N MET A 245 5.39 16.26 9.68
CA MET A 245 5.37 16.44 8.23
C MET A 245 4.41 15.43 7.57
N ALA A 246 4.47 14.16 7.94
CA ALA A 246 3.59 13.13 7.40
C ALA A 246 2.11 13.39 7.78
N GLY A 247 1.84 13.85 8.99
CA GLY A 247 0.49 14.28 9.41
C GLY A 247 -0.02 15.44 8.55
N ARG A 248 0.83 16.44 8.26
CA ARG A 248 0.49 17.57 7.37
C ARG A 248 0.20 17.11 5.95
N VAL A 249 1.01 16.18 5.39
CA VAL A 249 0.75 15.60 4.07
C VAL A 249 -0.60 14.87 4.05
N ALA A 250 -0.91 14.08 5.09
CA ALA A 250 -2.18 13.37 5.20
C ALA A 250 -3.38 14.32 5.29
N GLU A 251 -3.24 15.44 6.01
CA GLU A 251 -4.25 16.49 6.11
C GLU A 251 -4.53 17.14 4.75
N VAL A 252 -3.49 17.63 4.07
CA VAL A 252 -3.61 18.32 2.77
C VAL A 252 -4.20 17.42 1.70
N LEU A 253 -3.84 16.14 1.67
CA LEU A 253 -4.38 15.16 0.73
C LEU A 253 -5.77 14.64 1.11
N GLY A 254 -6.32 15.03 2.26
CA GLY A 254 -7.64 14.57 2.70
C GLY A 254 -7.70 13.06 2.97
N VAL A 255 -6.64 12.50 3.54
CA VAL A 255 -6.52 11.06 3.82
C VAL A 255 -7.65 10.59 4.74
N ASN A 256 -8.27 9.43 4.44
CA ASN A 256 -9.14 8.69 5.34
C ASN A 256 -8.71 7.22 5.38
N GLY A 257 -8.20 6.76 6.51
CA GLY A 257 -7.55 5.44 6.65
C GLY A 257 -6.03 5.53 6.60
N CYS A 258 -5.36 4.42 6.37
CA CYS A 258 -3.90 4.32 6.40
C CYS A 258 -3.30 4.44 5.00
N ILE A 259 -2.22 5.22 4.90
CA ILE A 259 -1.34 5.33 3.73
C ILE A 259 0.12 5.23 4.17
N ASN A 260 1.04 5.11 3.22
CA ASN A 260 2.45 5.28 3.52
C ASN A 260 3.09 6.34 2.63
N MET A 261 4.10 7.01 3.19
CA MET A 261 4.89 8.05 2.54
C MET A 261 6.36 7.70 2.62
N GLU A 262 7.09 8.03 1.57
CA GLU A 262 8.54 7.90 1.55
C GLU A 262 9.17 9.28 1.57
N PHE A 263 10.14 9.47 2.45
CA PHE A 263 10.96 10.66 2.56
C PHE A 263 12.42 10.31 2.30
N LEU A 264 13.13 11.20 1.63
CA LEU A 264 14.58 11.18 1.58
C LEU A 264 15.09 12.12 2.67
N VAL A 265 15.84 11.59 3.62
CA VAL A 265 16.39 12.38 4.75
C VAL A 265 17.88 12.54 4.57
N GLN A 266 18.34 13.80 4.56
CA GLN A 266 19.74 14.15 4.44
C GLN A 266 20.03 15.33 5.39
N ASP A 267 21.07 15.23 6.20
CA ASP A 267 21.53 16.29 7.11
C ASP A 267 20.42 16.87 8.02
N GLY A 268 19.46 16.02 8.41
CA GLY A 268 18.31 16.39 9.24
C GLY A 268 17.15 17.02 8.47
N GLU A 269 17.28 17.24 7.17
CA GLU A 269 16.19 17.69 6.31
C GLU A 269 15.48 16.51 5.64
N ALA A 270 14.15 16.53 5.62
CA ALA A 270 13.32 15.51 4.97
C ALA A 270 12.66 16.08 3.71
N LEU A 271 12.79 15.37 2.61
CA LEU A 271 12.14 15.69 1.33
C LEU A 271 11.10 14.60 1.03
N LEU A 272 9.84 15.00 0.83
CA LEU A 272 8.80 14.08 0.41
C LEU A 272 9.11 13.53 -0.98
N MET A 273 9.21 12.21 -1.08
CA MET A 273 9.64 11.51 -2.29
C MET A 273 8.49 10.80 -3.00
N ASP A 274 7.61 10.15 -2.23
CA ASP A 274 6.48 9.37 -2.76
C ASP A 274 5.36 9.25 -1.73
N VAL A 275 4.11 9.10 -2.23
CA VAL A 275 2.92 8.82 -1.43
C VAL A 275 2.20 7.62 -2.01
N ASN A 276 1.96 6.60 -1.21
CA ASN A 276 1.28 5.38 -1.62
C ASN A 276 -0.06 5.27 -0.91
N PRO A 277 -1.21 5.35 -1.61
CA PRO A 277 -2.55 5.39 -0.99
C PRO A 277 -3.04 4.02 -0.50
N ARG A 278 -2.17 3.26 0.13
CA ARG A 278 -2.39 1.91 0.66
C ARG A 278 -1.41 1.61 1.80
N PHE A 279 -1.57 0.45 2.43
CA PHE A 279 -0.59 -0.05 3.39
C PHE A 279 0.79 -0.20 2.78
N SER A 280 1.82 0.12 3.56
CA SER A 280 3.20 -0.21 3.18
C SER A 280 3.43 -1.72 3.24
N GLY A 281 4.38 -2.21 2.45
CA GLY A 281 4.90 -3.56 2.65
C GLY A 281 5.51 -3.78 4.04
N GLY A 282 5.83 -2.71 4.77
CA GLY A 282 6.41 -2.71 6.11
C GLY A 282 5.41 -2.51 7.24
N ILE A 283 4.10 -2.58 7.00
CA ILE A 283 3.06 -2.28 8.02
C ILE A 283 3.20 -3.10 9.31
N ALA A 284 3.75 -4.31 9.22
CA ALA A 284 4.07 -5.16 10.36
C ALA A 284 5.03 -4.51 11.35
N PHE A 285 5.95 -3.67 10.88
CA PHE A 285 6.92 -3.00 11.76
C PHE A 285 6.25 -1.97 12.67
N SER A 286 5.22 -1.27 12.16
CA SER A 286 4.40 -0.36 12.96
C SER A 286 3.65 -1.12 14.06
N HIS A 287 3.05 -2.27 13.73
CA HIS A 287 2.39 -3.14 14.71
C HIS A 287 3.36 -3.65 15.78
N LEU A 288 4.53 -4.19 15.39
CA LEU A 288 5.58 -4.64 16.31
C LEU A 288 6.10 -3.53 17.22
N SER A 289 5.95 -2.28 16.83
CA SER A 289 6.34 -1.10 17.59
C SER A 289 5.21 -0.51 18.45
N GLY A 290 4.09 -1.24 18.56
CA GLY A 290 3.01 -0.94 19.50
C GLY A 290 1.83 -0.16 18.92
N TYR A 291 1.80 0.12 17.61
CA TYR A 291 0.66 0.80 16.99
C TYR A 291 0.09 0.01 15.80
N ASP A 292 -1.12 -0.48 15.93
CA ASP A 292 -1.79 -1.23 14.87
C ASP A 292 -2.46 -0.29 13.87
N MET A 293 -1.74 0.00 12.78
CA MET A 293 -2.23 0.83 11.68
C MET A 293 -3.44 0.21 10.96
N VAL A 294 -3.53 -1.12 10.92
CA VAL A 294 -4.62 -1.84 10.23
C VAL A 294 -5.91 -1.75 11.03
N ALA A 295 -5.84 -2.00 12.34
CA ALA A 295 -7.00 -1.85 13.23
C ALA A 295 -7.54 -0.41 13.17
N ASN A 296 -6.64 0.58 13.22
CA ASN A 296 -6.99 1.99 13.14
C ASN A 296 -7.48 2.42 11.75
N HIS A 297 -6.96 1.82 10.67
CA HIS A 297 -7.50 2.02 9.34
C HIS A 297 -8.98 1.63 9.27
N LEU A 298 -9.33 0.46 9.79
CA LEU A 298 -10.72 0.01 9.77
C LEU A 298 -11.64 0.88 10.65
N ARG A 299 -11.13 1.46 11.76
CA ARG A 299 -11.85 2.43 12.60
C ARG A 299 -12.34 3.64 11.78
N CYS A 300 -11.54 4.11 10.82
CA CYS A 300 -11.92 5.21 9.93
C CYS A 300 -13.16 4.92 9.08
N PHE A 301 -13.45 3.64 8.79
CA PHE A 301 -14.60 3.21 7.99
C PHE A 301 -15.77 2.67 8.84
N ARG A 302 -15.58 2.61 10.15
CA ARG A 302 -16.58 2.13 11.10
C ARG A 302 -16.95 3.18 12.16
N GLU A 303 -16.58 4.44 11.91
CA GLU A 303 -16.89 5.57 12.80
C GLU A 303 -16.43 5.37 14.25
N ALA A 304 -15.34 4.64 14.45
CA ALA A 304 -14.73 4.40 15.74
C ALA A 304 -13.50 5.29 15.94
N SER A 305 -13.27 5.79 17.15
CA SER A 305 -12.11 6.64 17.46
C SER A 305 -10.79 5.91 17.25
N LEU A 306 -9.79 6.62 16.77
CA LEU A 306 -8.41 6.10 16.68
C LEU A 306 -7.84 5.85 18.07
N ASP A 307 -6.93 4.88 18.16
CA ASP A 307 -6.10 4.72 19.35
C ASP A 307 -5.19 5.95 19.53
N ALA A 308 -4.81 6.25 20.76
CA ALA A 308 -3.94 7.38 21.06
C ALA A 308 -2.61 7.25 20.29
N PRO A 309 -2.14 8.32 19.62
CA PRO A 309 -0.86 8.29 18.90
C PRO A 309 0.29 8.07 19.90
N LEU A 310 1.31 7.33 19.43
CA LEU A 310 2.52 7.11 20.19
C LEU A 310 3.76 7.28 19.32
N LEU A 311 4.90 7.58 19.92
CA LEU A 311 6.20 7.47 19.27
C LEU A 311 6.82 6.11 19.62
N PRO A 312 7.38 5.38 18.65
CA PRO A 312 7.96 4.09 18.90
C PRO A 312 9.22 4.20 19.76
N ALA A 313 9.46 3.20 20.62
CA ALA A 313 10.78 3.05 21.22
C ALA A 313 11.82 2.76 20.14
N PRO A 314 13.04 3.33 20.22
CA PRO A 314 14.11 3.03 19.28
C PRO A 314 14.37 1.53 19.21
N SER A 315 14.23 0.94 18.03
CA SER A 315 14.38 -0.51 17.82
C SER A 315 14.79 -0.80 16.37
N ILE A 316 15.37 -1.97 16.16
CA ILE A 316 15.63 -2.50 14.82
C ILE A 316 14.80 -3.76 14.65
N HIS A 317 14.04 -3.80 13.57
CA HIS A 317 13.25 -4.95 13.17
C HIS A 317 13.78 -5.50 11.85
N ALA A 318 13.80 -6.81 11.72
CA ALA A 318 14.18 -7.48 10.49
C ALA A 318 13.15 -8.56 10.13
N ARG A 319 12.91 -8.74 8.84
CA ARG A 319 12.12 -9.86 8.31
C ARG A 319 12.98 -11.11 8.25
N ARG A 320 12.38 -12.24 8.50
CA ARG A 320 12.92 -13.53 8.11
C ARG A 320 12.01 -14.18 7.08
N LEU A 321 12.60 -14.93 6.19
CA LEU A 321 11.89 -15.84 5.30
C LEU A 321 11.86 -17.22 5.97
N VAL A 322 10.73 -17.88 5.89
CA VAL A 322 10.52 -19.24 6.43
C VAL A 322 9.83 -20.05 5.34
N GLU A 323 10.39 -21.18 5.01
CA GLU A 323 9.81 -22.14 4.09
C GLU A 323 8.75 -22.96 4.82
N VAL A 324 7.59 -23.07 4.18
CA VAL A 324 6.48 -23.88 4.68
C VAL A 324 5.94 -24.80 3.60
N THR A 325 5.46 -25.98 3.97
CA THR A 325 4.74 -26.85 3.07
C THR A 325 3.27 -26.42 3.05
N THR A 326 2.82 -25.84 1.96
CA THR A 326 1.43 -25.39 1.78
C THR A 326 0.49 -26.52 1.37
N HIS A 327 1.02 -27.56 0.72
CA HIS A 327 0.27 -28.73 0.30
C HIS A 327 1.16 -29.97 0.29
N SER A 328 0.64 -31.11 0.77
CA SER A 328 1.33 -32.41 0.72
C SER A 328 0.58 -33.35 -0.24
N GLY A 329 1.22 -33.70 -1.34
CA GLY A 329 0.69 -34.56 -2.41
C GLY A 329 0.69 -33.83 -3.77
N LEU A 330 1.04 -34.56 -4.84
CA LEU A 330 0.93 -34.02 -6.20
C LEU A 330 -0.54 -34.02 -6.62
N PRO A 331 -1.13 -32.88 -7.02
CA PRO A 331 -2.48 -32.86 -7.55
C PRO A 331 -2.53 -33.61 -8.87
N ALA A 332 -3.56 -34.43 -9.07
CA ALA A 332 -3.72 -35.25 -10.27
C ALA A 332 -4.01 -34.45 -11.56
N SER A 333 -4.34 -33.17 -11.45
CA SER A 333 -4.42 -32.20 -12.55
C SER A 333 -4.62 -30.78 -12.00
N LEU A 334 -3.99 -29.79 -12.62
CA LEU A 334 -4.25 -28.36 -12.37
C LEU A 334 -5.55 -28.00 -13.14
N GLY A 335 -6.72 -28.32 -12.57
CA GLY A 335 -8.00 -27.84 -13.06
C GLY A 335 -8.30 -26.46 -12.49
N ALA A 336 -8.55 -25.49 -13.37
CA ALA A 336 -9.16 -24.22 -12.99
C ALA A 336 -10.56 -24.50 -12.44
N ASP A 337 -10.84 -24.07 -11.25
CA ASP A 337 -12.07 -24.05 -10.45
C ASP A 337 -11.97 -24.88 -9.17
N SER A 338 -11.46 -24.24 -8.12
CA SER A 338 -11.68 -24.79 -6.78
C SER A 338 -11.88 -23.65 -5.78
N VAL A 339 -13.14 -23.39 -5.47
CA VAL A 339 -13.49 -22.90 -4.13
C VAL A 339 -13.19 -24.07 -3.19
N ARG A 340 -12.27 -23.92 -2.26
CA ARG A 340 -12.03 -24.91 -1.20
C ARG A 340 -12.15 -24.24 0.15
N ASP A 341 -12.90 -24.87 1.03
CA ASP A 341 -12.84 -24.56 2.45
C ASP A 341 -11.40 -24.75 2.93
N VAL A 342 -10.87 -23.76 3.59
CA VAL A 342 -9.50 -23.81 4.15
C VAL A 342 -9.50 -24.80 5.29
N PRO A 343 -8.57 -25.78 5.35
CA PRO A 343 -8.47 -26.69 6.50
C PRO A 343 -8.22 -25.89 7.78
N THR A 344 -8.85 -26.32 8.87
CA THR A 344 -8.66 -25.74 10.21
C THR A 344 -7.17 -25.55 10.53
N PRO A 345 -6.74 -24.40 11.06
CA PRO A 345 -5.35 -24.13 11.37
C PRO A 345 -4.76 -25.22 12.28
N LEU A 346 -3.56 -25.67 11.93
CA LEU A 346 -2.79 -26.55 12.81
C LEU A 346 -2.59 -25.87 14.17
N GLN A 347 -3.14 -26.47 15.22
CA GLN A 347 -2.83 -26.08 16.59
C GLN A 347 -1.32 -26.21 16.82
N ARG A 348 -0.70 -25.14 17.28
CA ARG A 348 0.70 -25.13 17.74
C ARG A 348 0.82 -25.77 19.10
#